data_0f61b77c8408a13f568f446f1ea5c7af
#
_entry.id   0f61b77c8408a13f568f446f1ea5c7af
#
_cell.length_a   1.000
_cell.length_b   1.000
_cell.length_c   1.000
_cell.angle_alpha   90.00
_cell.angle_beta   90.00
_cell.angle_gamma   90.00
#
_symmetry.space_group_name_H-M   'P 1'
#
loop_
_entity.id
_entity.type
_entity.pdbx_description
1 polymer ?
#
loop_
_entity_poly.entity_id
_entity_poly.type
_entity_poly.pdbx_seq_one_letter_code
_entity_poly.pdbx_strand_id
1 'polypeptide(L)'
;FGPATPEAFAKWAGIDPASGVATFEALLKSLTPVRTPIGPSWILSRDEAVLRAAARPPAPVRLLPSGDTWFLLQGADRVLLLPNESQRRALWTSRVWPGAVLVDGDTVGTWRRAGHVLTIRPWRRLTRAQREAVAAEAQSLPLPGSDRPKVVRWDH
;
A
#
# COMPACT_ATOMS: atom_id res chain seq x y z
N PHE A 1 1.37 10.98 4.91
CA PHE A 1 2.52 10.42 4.20
C PHE A 1 3.78 10.72 4.99
N GLY A 2 4.56 9.72 5.27
CA GLY A 2 5.82 9.86 6.02
C GLY A 2 6.21 8.57 6.73
N PRO A 3 7.48 8.48 7.18
CA PRO A 3 8.58 9.44 6.99
C PRO A 3 8.91 9.70 5.51
N ALA A 4 9.23 10.94 5.15
CA ALA A 4 9.44 11.32 3.76
C ALA A 4 10.62 12.28 3.57
N THR A 5 11.19 12.30 2.37
CA THR A 5 12.05 13.37 1.87
C THR A 5 11.23 14.35 1.02
N PRO A 6 11.73 15.57 0.75
CA PRO A 6 11.07 16.50 -0.17
C PRO A 6 10.78 15.87 -1.55
N GLU A 7 11.73 15.09 -2.07
CA GLU A 7 11.60 14.43 -3.38
C GLU A 7 10.55 13.32 -3.36
N ALA A 8 10.54 12.50 -2.32
CA ALA A 8 9.55 11.43 -2.16
C ALA A 8 8.14 12.00 -2.02
N PHE A 9 8.00 13.11 -1.27
CA PHE A 9 6.75 13.84 -1.13
C PHE A 9 6.28 14.43 -2.47
N ALA A 10 7.17 15.12 -3.19
CA ALA A 10 6.83 15.71 -4.49
C ALA A 10 6.34 14.65 -5.47
N LYS A 11 7.03 13.51 -5.52
CA LYS A 11 6.66 12.38 -6.38
C LYS A 11 5.30 11.77 -5.99
N TRP A 12 5.06 11.62 -4.69
CA TRP A 12 3.78 11.10 -4.18
C TRP A 12 2.63 12.07 -4.45
N ALA A 13 2.86 13.37 -4.24
CA ALA A 13 1.86 14.42 -4.44
C ALA A 13 1.63 14.77 -5.91
N GLY A 14 2.50 14.30 -6.83
CA GLY A 14 2.42 14.64 -8.26
C GLY A 14 2.77 16.10 -8.57
N ILE A 15 3.64 16.71 -7.74
CA ILE A 15 4.15 18.07 -7.91
C ILE A 15 5.62 18.05 -8.36
N ASP A 16 6.13 19.18 -8.85
CA ASP A 16 7.54 19.28 -9.21
C ASP A 16 8.46 19.24 -7.98
N PRO A 17 9.73 18.81 -8.15
CA PRO A 17 10.67 18.68 -7.04
C PRO A 17 10.95 19.98 -6.28
N ALA A 18 10.98 21.14 -6.97
CA ALA A 18 11.24 22.43 -6.33
C ALA A 18 10.09 22.83 -5.39
N SER A 19 8.84 22.57 -5.80
CA SER A 19 7.66 22.75 -4.95
C SER A 19 7.70 21.81 -3.72
N GLY A 20 8.23 20.59 -3.87
CA GLY A 20 8.46 19.68 -2.75
C GLY A 20 9.44 20.26 -1.74
N VAL A 21 10.60 20.78 -2.19
CA VAL A 21 11.60 21.44 -1.35
C VAL A 21 11.01 22.65 -0.64
N ALA A 22 10.37 23.57 -1.39
CA ALA A 22 9.74 24.76 -0.82
C ALA A 22 8.69 24.44 0.25
N THR A 23 7.94 23.34 0.06
CA THR A 23 6.97 22.87 1.07
C THR A 23 7.66 22.44 2.36
N PHE A 24 8.77 21.71 2.28
CA PHE A 24 9.52 21.28 3.46
C PHE A 24 10.19 22.47 4.17
N GLU A 25 10.72 23.44 3.42
CA GLU A 25 11.27 24.67 3.98
C GLU A 25 10.19 25.46 4.74
N ALA A 26 9.01 25.62 4.16
CA ALA A 26 7.89 26.30 4.80
C ALA A 26 7.42 25.59 6.10
N LEU A 27 7.53 24.26 6.13
CA LEU A 27 7.11 23.43 7.26
C LEU A 27 8.25 23.11 8.25
N LEU A 28 9.47 23.61 8.06
CA LEU A 28 10.66 23.18 8.78
C LEU A 28 10.49 23.20 10.31
N LYS A 29 9.81 24.20 10.87
CA LYS A 29 9.52 24.32 12.30
C LYS A 29 8.55 23.26 12.83
N SER A 30 7.81 22.60 11.94
CA SER A 30 6.82 21.57 12.26
C SER A 30 7.28 20.17 11.88
N LEU A 31 8.54 20.04 11.43
CA LEU A 31 9.13 18.77 11.01
C LEU A 31 10.19 18.30 12.00
N THR A 32 10.19 17.02 12.28
CA THR A 32 11.22 16.33 13.08
C THR A 32 12.03 15.41 12.17
N PRO A 33 13.38 15.52 12.15
CA PRO A 33 14.22 14.62 11.39
C PRO A 33 14.21 13.22 12.02
N VAL A 34 14.15 12.19 11.19
CA VAL A 34 14.18 10.79 11.60
C VAL A 34 15.12 9.99 10.70
N ARG A 35 15.65 8.89 11.22
CA ARG A 35 16.40 7.90 10.44
C ARG A 35 15.45 6.77 10.02
N THR A 36 15.53 6.41 8.74
CA THR A 36 14.81 5.27 8.17
C THR A 36 15.80 4.29 7.55
N PRO A 37 15.39 3.06 7.22
CA PRO A 37 16.24 2.11 6.50
C PRO A 37 16.73 2.61 5.13
N ILE A 38 16.08 3.62 4.55
CA ILE A 38 16.46 4.25 3.27
C ILE A 38 17.19 5.58 3.44
N GLY A 39 17.49 5.97 4.66
CA GLY A 39 18.25 7.19 4.97
C GLY A 39 17.49 8.24 5.78
N PRO A 40 18.04 9.45 5.87
CA PRO A 40 17.41 10.55 6.58
C PRO A 40 16.07 10.94 5.95
N SER A 41 15.09 11.20 6.78
CA SER A 41 13.74 11.59 6.38
C SER A 41 13.12 12.51 7.44
N TRP A 42 11.91 12.96 7.20
CA TRP A 42 11.18 13.88 8.06
C TRP A 42 9.79 13.36 8.37
N ILE A 43 9.31 13.64 9.56
CA ILE A 43 7.90 13.47 9.97
C ILE A 43 7.36 14.79 10.48
N LEU A 44 6.04 14.93 10.54
CA LEU A 44 5.44 16.02 11.32
C LEU A 44 5.75 15.81 12.79
N SER A 45 6.20 16.84 13.49
CA SER A 45 6.58 16.76 14.91
C SER A 45 5.46 16.22 15.80
N ARG A 46 4.21 16.55 15.47
CA ARG A 46 3.01 16.03 16.16
C ARG A 46 2.84 14.50 16.05
N ASP A 47 3.44 13.87 15.05
CA ASP A 47 3.32 12.44 14.78
C ASP A 47 4.46 11.62 15.43
N GLU A 48 5.45 12.30 16.07
CA GLU A 48 6.61 11.64 16.67
C GLU A 48 6.21 10.62 17.75
N ALA A 49 5.25 10.96 18.60
CA ALA A 49 4.77 10.06 19.64
C ALA A 49 4.15 8.78 19.05
N VAL A 50 3.42 8.92 17.94
CA VAL A 50 2.81 7.76 17.23
C VAL A 50 3.90 6.90 16.57
N LEU A 51 4.93 7.52 15.99
CA LEU A 51 6.04 6.79 15.38
C LEU A 51 6.85 6.00 16.42
N ARG A 52 7.02 6.55 17.64
CA ARG A 52 7.76 5.90 18.74
C ARG A 52 6.93 4.85 19.50
N ALA A 53 5.62 4.88 19.34
CA ALA A 53 4.75 3.90 19.99
C ALA A 53 4.99 2.49 19.42
N ALA A 54 4.73 1.47 20.23
CA ALA A 54 4.77 0.09 19.75
C ALA A 54 3.80 -0.10 18.58
N ALA A 55 4.29 -0.72 17.51
CA ALA A 55 3.46 -1.04 16.36
C ALA A 55 2.26 -1.91 16.78
N ARG A 56 1.08 -1.53 16.33
CA ARG A 56 -0.10 -2.39 16.51
C ARG A 56 0.05 -3.61 15.59
N PRO A 57 -0.48 -4.78 15.99
CA PRO A 57 -0.54 -5.92 15.09
C PRO A 57 -1.18 -5.52 13.76
N PRO A 58 -0.67 -5.97 12.62
CA PRO A 58 -1.30 -5.73 11.33
C PRO A 58 -2.71 -6.33 11.31
N ALA A 59 -3.59 -5.77 10.52
CA ALA A 59 -4.87 -6.41 10.27
C ALA A 59 -4.65 -7.77 9.61
N PRO A 60 -5.37 -8.82 10.01
CA PRO A 60 -5.13 -10.18 9.53
C PRO A 60 -5.17 -10.30 8.00
N VAL A 61 -6.11 -9.59 7.37
CA VAL A 61 -6.22 -9.51 5.91
C VAL A 61 -6.65 -8.11 5.49
N ARG A 62 -6.10 -7.63 4.37
CA ARG A 62 -6.58 -6.44 3.65
C ARG A 62 -6.47 -6.64 2.14
N LEU A 63 -7.51 -6.20 1.44
CA LEU A 63 -7.49 -6.03 -0.02
C LEU A 63 -7.36 -4.56 -0.34
N LEU A 64 -6.14 -4.11 -0.65
CA LEU A 64 -5.88 -2.73 -1.04
C LEU A 64 -6.31 -2.49 -2.48
N PRO A 65 -7.04 -1.41 -2.79
CA PRO A 65 -7.48 -1.12 -4.14
C PRO A 65 -6.30 -0.79 -5.07
N SER A 66 -6.54 -0.86 -6.37
CA SER A 66 -5.61 -0.31 -7.36
C SER A 66 -5.37 1.18 -7.08
N GLY A 67 -4.10 1.59 -7.05
CA GLY A 67 -3.73 2.97 -6.77
C GLY A 67 -3.88 3.40 -5.31
N ASP A 68 -3.92 2.45 -4.37
CA ASP A 68 -3.85 2.78 -2.93
C ASP A 68 -2.68 3.73 -2.66
N THR A 69 -2.98 4.88 -2.05
CA THR A 69 -2.03 5.98 -1.89
C THR A 69 -0.93 5.70 -0.87
N TRP A 70 -1.19 4.84 0.10
CA TRP A 70 -0.26 4.54 1.18
C TRP A 70 0.75 3.47 0.81
N PHE A 71 0.31 2.47 0.06
CA PHE A 71 1.11 1.31 -0.28
C PHE A 71 1.55 1.31 -1.75
N LEU A 72 0.63 1.54 -2.68
CA LEU A 72 0.92 1.37 -4.11
C LEU A 72 1.64 2.56 -4.73
N LEU A 73 1.58 3.76 -4.15
CA LEU A 73 2.25 4.96 -4.66
C LEU A 73 3.65 5.22 -4.08
N GLN A 74 4.35 4.21 -3.58
CA GLN A 74 5.63 4.37 -2.89
C GLN A 74 6.85 4.66 -3.80
N GLY A 75 6.67 4.82 -5.08
CA GLY A 75 7.76 5.26 -5.95
C GLY A 75 9.00 4.36 -5.95
N ALA A 76 10.17 4.91 -5.60
CA ALA A 76 11.45 4.18 -5.60
C ALA A 76 11.55 3.14 -4.47
N ASP A 77 10.79 3.33 -3.39
CA ASP A 77 10.88 2.53 -2.17
C ASP A 77 10.12 1.19 -2.24
N ARG A 78 9.54 0.91 -3.40
CA ARG A 78 8.85 -0.36 -3.72
C ARG A 78 9.68 -1.61 -3.41
N VAL A 79 10.99 -1.49 -3.50
CA VAL A 79 11.93 -2.58 -3.20
C VAL A 79 11.89 -2.99 -1.73
N LEU A 80 11.64 -2.05 -0.82
CA LEU A 80 11.51 -2.31 0.61
C LEU A 80 10.20 -3.03 0.93
N LEU A 81 9.12 -2.66 0.22
CA LEU A 81 7.81 -3.28 0.40
C LEU A 81 7.75 -4.68 -0.21
N LEU A 82 8.37 -4.86 -1.37
CA LEU A 82 8.42 -6.10 -2.13
C LEU A 82 9.83 -6.34 -2.67
N PRO A 83 10.70 -7.05 -1.93
CA PRO A 83 12.05 -7.37 -2.38
C PRO A 83 12.08 -8.20 -3.67
N ASN A 84 11.08 -9.06 -3.90
CA ASN A 84 11.01 -9.91 -5.07
C ASN A 84 10.59 -9.13 -6.32
N GLU A 85 11.44 -9.12 -7.34
CA GLU A 85 11.23 -8.37 -8.58
C GLU A 85 10.02 -8.85 -9.40
N SER A 86 9.77 -10.15 -9.45
CA SER A 86 8.62 -10.70 -10.20
C SER A 86 7.30 -10.26 -9.58
N GLN A 87 7.24 -10.19 -8.25
CA GLN A 87 6.08 -9.68 -7.51
C GLN A 87 5.90 -8.17 -7.74
N ARG A 88 7.00 -7.41 -7.76
CA ARG A 88 6.94 -5.97 -8.11
C ARG A 88 6.38 -5.76 -9.52
N ARG A 89 6.83 -6.53 -10.49
CA ARG A 89 6.31 -6.47 -11.88
C ARG A 89 4.83 -6.86 -11.96
N ALA A 90 4.39 -7.80 -11.16
CA ALA A 90 2.99 -8.23 -11.12
C ALA A 90 2.07 -7.18 -10.49
N LEU A 91 2.57 -6.41 -9.50
CA LEU A 91 1.79 -5.39 -8.80
C LEU A 91 1.84 -4.03 -9.52
N TRP A 92 3.02 -3.58 -9.95
CA TRP A 92 3.21 -2.31 -10.66
C TRP A 92 3.37 -2.55 -12.16
N THR A 93 2.29 -2.94 -12.79
CA THR A 93 2.24 -3.20 -14.24
C THR A 93 2.32 -1.88 -15.04
N SER A 94 2.67 -1.98 -16.33
CA SER A 94 2.78 -0.82 -17.23
C SER A 94 1.43 -0.18 -17.60
N ARG A 95 0.32 -0.85 -17.35
CA ARG A 95 -1.02 -0.38 -17.76
C ARG A 95 -1.89 -0.11 -16.55
N VAL A 96 -2.70 -1.09 -16.17
CA VAL A 96 -3.63 -0.99 -15.04
C VAL A 96 -3.12 -1.85 -13.89
N TRP A 97 -2.76 -1.20 -12.79
CA TRP A 97 -2.32 -1.91 -11.60
C TRP A 97 -3.46 -2.74 -11.02
N PRO A 98 -3.20 -3.96 -10.57
CA PRO A 98 -4.13 -4.67 -9.70
C PRO A 98 -4.15 -4.05 -8.31
N GLY A 99 -5.11 -4.44 -7.50
CA GLY A 99 -5.02 -4.25 -6.06
C GLY A 99 -4.07 -5.26 -5.42
N ALA A 100 -3.59 -4.97 -4.20
CA ALA A 100 -2.74 -5.85 -3.42
C ALA A 100 -3.56 -6.66 -2.42
N VAL A 101 -3.17 -7.93 -2.20
CA VAL A 101 -3.71 -8.77 -1.13
C VAL A 101 -2.67 -8.86 -0.02
N LEU A 102 -3.02 -8.36 1.17
CA LEU A 102 -2.18 -8.44 2.36
C LEU A 102 -2.74 -9.49 3.32
N VAL A 103 -1.83 -10.28 3.90
CA VAL A 103 -2.12 -11.21 4.99
C VAL A 103 -1.05 -11.01 6.05
N ASP A 104 -1.47 -10.70 7.27
CA ASP A 104 -0.60 -10.41 8.42
C ASP A 104 0.44 -9.32 8.15
N GLY A 105 0.11 -8.36 7.28
CA GLY A 105 0.97 -7.26 6.86
C GLY A 105 1.82 -7.54 5.62
N ASP A 106 1.99 -8.80 5.23
CA ASP A 106 2.75 -9.19 4.04
C ASP A 106 1.88 -9.15 2.79
N THR A 107 2.43 -8.64 1.69
CA THR A 107 1.78 -8.77 0.38
C THR A 107 1.94 -10.18 -0.15
N VAL A 108 0.83 -10.87 -0.32
CA VAL A 108 0.80 -12.30 -0.69
C VAL A 108 0.19 -12.55 -2.07
N GLY A 109 -0.24 -11.50 -2.76
CA GLY A 109 -0.86 -11.64 -4.08
C GLY A 109 -1.47 -10.35 -4.60
N THR A 110 -2.16 -10.47 -5.70
CA THR A 110 -2.92 -9.38 -6.33
C THR A 110 -4.38 -9.74 -6.47
N TRP A 111 -5.22 -8.73 -6.66
CA TRP A 111 -6.62 -8.95 -7.01
C TRP A 111 -7.09 -7.99 -8.09
N ARG A 112 -8.09 -8.41 -8.85
CA ARG A 112 -8.74 -7.62 -9.87
C ARG A 112 -10.24 -7.76 -9.77
N ARG A 113 -10.95 -6.75 -10.26
CA ARG A 113 -12.40 -6.72 -10.31
C ARG A 113 -12.90 -6.69 -11.76
N ALA A 114 -13.92 -7.49 -12.03
CA ALA A 114 -14.73 -7.41 -13.23
C ALA A 114 -16.21 -7.52 -12.84
N GLY A 115 -16.92 -6.38 -12.84
CA GLY A 115 -18.29 -6.30 -12.32
C GLY A 115 -18.38 -6.69 -10.85
N HIS A 116 -19.08 -7.77 -10.53
CA HIS A 116 -19.23 -8.33 -9.18
C HIS A 116 -18.25 -9.47 -8.88
N VAL A 117 -17.38 -9.82 -9.84
CA VAL A 117 -16.36 -10.87 -9.67
C VAL A 117 -15.04 -10.26 -9.22
N LEU A 118 -14.49 -10.77 -8.11
CA LEU A 118 -13.15 -10.48 -7.64
C LEU A 118 -12.25 -11.69 -7.89
N THR A 119 -11.23 -11.52 -8.69
CA THR A 119 -10.23 -12.55 -8.96
C THR A 119 -9.01 -12.32 -8.11
N ILE A 120 -8.69 -13.26 -7.24
CA ILE A 120 -7.52 -13.27 -6.35
C ILE A 120 -6.44 -14.14 -6.98
N ARG A 121 -5.23 -13.59 -7.11
CA ARG A 121 -4.05 -14.29 -7.61
C ARG A 121 -2.97 -14.33 -6.54
N PRO A 122 -2.90 -15.39 -5.72
CA PRO A 122 -1.87 -15.52 -4.70
C PRO A 122 -0.51 -15.85 -5.32
N TRP A 123 0.57 -15.36 -4.72
CA TRP A 123 1.95 -15.67 -5.12
C TRP A 123 2.55 -16.85 -4.34
N ARG A 124 1.88 -17.27 -3.30
CA ARG A 124 2.22 -18.43 -2.48
C ARG A 124 0.97 -19.19 -2.07
N ARG A 125 1.15 -20.41 -1.65
CA ARG A 125 0.06 -21.19 -1.06
C ARG A 125 -0.44 -20.52 0.23
N LEU A 126 -1.72 -20.23 0.29
CA LEU A 126 -2.39 -19.76 1.50
C LEU A 126 -3.02 -20.94 2.24
N THR A 127 -3.00 -20.88 3.56
CA THR A 127 -3.73 -21.84 4.39
C THR A 127 -5.23 -21.71 4.16
N ARG A 128 -5.99 -22.71 4.60
CA ARG A 128 -7.45 -22.65 4.52
C ARG A 128 -8.01 -21.44 5.26
N ALA A 129 -7.55 -21.18 6.49
CA ALA A 129 -7.98 -20.03 7.29
C ALA A 129 -7.65 -18.70 6.61
N GLN A 130 -6.45 -18.56 6.01
CA GLN A 130 -6.08 -17.35 5.26
C GLN A 130 -6.97 -17.16 4.02
N ARG A 131 -7.29 -18.22 3.28
CA ARG A 131 -8.20 -18.13 2.13
C ARG A 131 -9.62 -17.72 2.54
N GLU A 132 -10.13 -18.28 3.64
CA GLU A 132 -11.43 -17.92 4.19
C GLU A 132 -11.45 -16.45 4.63
N ALA A 133 -10.39 -15.96 5.30
CA ALA A 133 -10.25 -14.56 5.71
C ALA A 133 -10.15 -13.61 4.50
N VAL A 134 -9.39 -13.96 3.45
CA VAL A 134 -9.32 -13.19 2.19
C VAL A 134 -10.68 -13.15 1.50
N ALA A 135 -11.41 -14.25 1.47
CA ALA A 135 -12.75 -14.28 0.89
C ALA A 135 -13.74 -13.41 1.69
N ALA A 136 -13.68 -13.45 3.01
CA ALA A 136 -14.50 -12.61 3.87
C ALA A 136 -14.20 -11.11 3.67
N GLU A 137 -12.93 -10.72 3.61
CA GLU A 137 -12.51 -9.34 3.30
C GLU A 137 -13.03 -8.91 1.92
N ALA A 138 -12.91 -9.77 0.90
CA ALA A 138 -13.43 -9.48 -0.44
C ALA A 138 -14.95 -9.27 -0.44
N GLN A 139 -15.70 -10.04 0.36
CA GLN A 139 -17.14 -9.86 0.52
C GLN A 139 -17.49 -8.52 1.19
N SER A 140 -16.66 -8.03 2.11
CA SER A 140 -16.90 -6.78 2.85
C SER A 140 -16.64 -5.52 2.03
N LEU A 141 -15.86 -5.61 0.93
CA LEU A 141 -15.48 -4.42 0.15
C LEU A 141 -16.72 -3.64 -0.35
N PRO A 142 -16.76 -2.32 -0.17
CA PRO A 142 -17.79 -1.48 -0.77
C PRO A 142 -17.53 -1.34 -2.27
N LEU A 143 -18.22 -2.13 -3.10
CA LEU A 143 -18.05 -2.08 -4.56
C LEU A 143 -19.15 -1.22 -5.18
N PRO A 144 -18.86 -0.01 -5.67
CA PRO A 144 -19.84 0.83 -6.32
C PRO A 144 -20.39 0.17 -7.60
N GLY A 145 -21.68 0.39 -7.86
CA GLY A 145 -22.35 -0.07 -9.09
C GLY A 145 -22.61 -1.56 -9.17
N SER A 146 -22.68 -2.30 -8.06
CA SER A 146 -23.02 -3.71 -8.05
C SER A 146 -23.95 -4.06 -6.89
N ASP A 147 -25.23 -4.29 -7.19
CA ASP A 147 -26.21 -4.82 -6.24
C ASP A 147 -26.19 -6.35 -6.16
N ARG A 148 -25.34 -6.98 -6.98
CA ARG A 148 -25.21 -8.45 -7.02
C ARG A 148 -24.26 -8.94 -5.92
N PRO A 149 -24.50 -10.13 -5.36
CA PRO A 149 -23.54 -10.77 -4.46
C PRO A 149 -22.17 -10.90 -5.12
N LYS A 150 -21.13 -10.60 -4.36
CA LYS A 150 -19.74 -10.69 -4.85
C LYS A 150 -19.35 -12.15 -5.03
N VAL A 151 -18.65 -12.44 -6.11
CA VAL A 151 -18.09 -13.76 -6.39
C VAL A 151 -16.58 -13.68 -6.29
N VAL A 152 -15.98 -14.47 -5.40
CA VAL A 152 -14.52 -14.57 -5.26
C VAL A 152 -14.02 -15.76 -6.09
N ARG A 153 -13.12 -15.48 -7.03
CA ARG A 153 -12.41 -16.49 -7.82
C ARG A 153 -10.94 -16.51 -7.45
N TRP A 154 -10.35 -17.69 -7.51
CA TRP A 154 -8.93 -17.91 -7.27
C TRP A 154 -8.26 -18.30 -8.59
N ASP A 155 -7.25 -17.53 -8.97
CA ASP A 155 -6.39 -17.79 -10.13
C ASP A 155 -5.05 -18.34 -9.61
N HIS A 156 -4.54 -19.40 -10.23
CA HIS A 156 -3.35 -20.15 -9.79
C HIS A 156 -2.18 -19.92 -10.73
#